data_7d0d6ec542de1fc0e525c14b971dbdd0
#
_entry.id   7d0d6ec542de1fc0e525c14b971dbdd0
#
_cell.length_a   1.000
_cell.length_b   1.000
_cell.length_c   1.000
_cell.angle_alpha   90.00
_cell.angle_beta   90.00
_cell.angle_gamma   90.00
#
_symmetry.space_group_name_H-M   'P 1'
#
loop_
_entity.id
_entity.type
_entity.pdbx_description
1 polymer ?
#
loop_
_entity_poly.entity_id
_entity_poly.type
_entity_poly.pdbx_seq_one_letter_code
_entity_poly.pdbx_strand_id
1 'polypeptide(L)'
;MAELSKLAPPGSPEELIVRRMDLSRLPRHVAIIMDGNGRWAKSRNLPRVEGHRAGVAAVRDTVESSAQLGLDVLTLYAFSVENWKRPRFEVWTLMNLLKEYVRKERQNLVDNDIRFHAIGRWQELDPSVVREIEATLEATRNCRGMSFNIALNYSGRCEIVDACRRIVADWAAGKHADIDEETLNRYLYTSGQPDPDLLVRTSGELRVSNFLLWQIAYTEIWVTQTLWPDFRRRDLFEAILAYQGRERRYGAVRPGAETAEEAEAGIFSSGFASGRGPG
;
A
#
# COMPACT_ATOMS: atom_id res chain seq x y z
N MET A 1 -11.84 4.02 25.70
CA MET A 1 -12.99 4.78 25.13
C MET A 1 -12.58 6.15 24.58
N ALA A 2 -11.65 6.88 25.22
CA ALA A 2 -11.18 8.18 24.72
C ALA A 2 -10.45 8.13 23.36
N GLU A 3 -9.81 7.02 23.01
CA GLU A 3 -9.12 6.85 21.71
C GLU A 3 -10.10 6.60 20.54
N LEU A 4 -11.18 5.88 20.76
CA LEU A 4 -12.18 5.60 19.71
C LEU A 4 -12.90 6.86 19.22
N SER A 5 -13.13 7.85 20.10
CA SER A 5 -13.75 9.13 19.72
C SER A 5 -12.88 10.00 18.81
N LYS A 6 -11.55 9.75 18.77
CA LYS A 6 -10.65 10.42 17.83
C LYS A 6 -10.74 9.81 16.42
N LEU A 7 -10.99 8.50 16.34
CA LEU A 7 -11.12 7.77 15.07
C LEU A 7 -12.47 8.07 14.40
N ALA A 8 -13.54 8.09 15.18
CA ALA A 8 -14.87 8.27 14.65
C ALA A 8 -15.76 9.05 15.64
N PRO A 9 -16.52 10.06 15.18
CA PRO A 9 -17.48 10.77 16.01
C PRO A 9 -18.53 9.80 16.57
N PRO A 10 -18.99 9.99 17.84
CA PRO A 10 -20.07 9.18 18.40
C PRO A 10 -21.33 9.22 17.51
N GLY A 11 -21.92 8.07 17.24
CA GLY A 11 -23.10 7.91 16.38
C GLY A 11 -22.83 7.96 14.87
N SER A 12 -21.57 8.11 14.44
CA SER A 12 -21.21 8.08 13.02
C SER A 12 -21.19 6.66 12.44
N PRO A 13 -21.36 6.50 11.11
CA PRO A 13 -21.18 5.20 10.45
C PRO A 13 -19.80 4.60 10.68
N GLU A 14 -18.76 5.43 10.78
CA GLU A 14 -17.39 5.03 11.06
C GLU A 14 -17.25 4.39 12.44
N GLU A 15 -17.97 4.89 13.44
CA GLU A 15 -17.96 4.30 14.79
C GLU A 15 -18.43 2.84 14.78
N LEU A 16 -19.48 2.53 13.98
CA LEU A 16 -19.98 1.16 13.87
C LEU A 16 -18.95 0.21 13.26
N ILE A 17 -18.14 0.70 12.32
CA ILE A 17 -17.06 -0.09 11.70
C ILE A 17 -15.94 -0.30 12.71
N VAL A 18 -15.46 0.77 13.35
CA VAL A 18 -14.38 0.72 14.33
C VAL A 18 -14.71 -0.19 15.51
N ARG A 19 -15.97 -0.20 15.99
CA ARG A 19 -16.43 -1.11 17.05
C ARG A 19 -16.37 -2.59 16.67
N ARG A 20 -16.37 -2.91 15.37
CA ARG A 20 -16.26 -4.29 14.85
C ARG A 20 -14.81 -4.69 14.58
N MET A 21 -13.90 -3.72 14.53
CA MET A 21 -12.49 -3.98 14.28
C MET A 21 -11.79 -4.52 15.55
N ASP A 22 -10.93 -5.48 15.38
CA ASP A 22 -9.98 -5.90 16.39
C ASP A 22 -8.71 -5.04 16.30
N LEU A 23 -8.57 -4.06 17.19
CA LEU A 23 -7.42 -3.14 17.19
C LEU A 23 -6.08 -3.82 17.53
N SER A 24 -6.09 -5.06 18.03
CA SER A 24 -4.86 -5.85 18.24
C SER A 24 -4.39 -6.59 16.96
N ARG A 25 -5.23 -6.63 15.90
CA ARG A 25 -4.98 -7.33 14.64
C ARG A 25 -4.99 -6.38 13.44
N LEU A 26 -4.52 -5.16 13.62
CA LEU A 26 -4.37 -4.21 12.54
C LEU A 26 -3.26 -4.65 11.57
N PRO A 27 -3.37 -4.35 10.25
CA PRO A 27 -2.24 -4.47 9.35
C PRO A 27 -1.14 -3.51 9.82
N ARG A 28 0.10 -3.97 9.84
CA ARG A 28 1.24 -3.11 10.19
C ARG A 28 1.53 -2.10 9.09
N HIS A 29 1.40 -2.52 7.84
CA HIS A 29 1.67 -1.69 6.67
C HIS A 29 0.48 -1.75 5.68
N VAL A 30 -0.09 -0.59 5.39
CA VAL A 30 -1.11 -0.42 4.35
C VAL A 30 -0.51 0.34 3.16
N ALA A 31 -0.61 -0.24 1.97
CA ALA A 31 -0.23 0.40 0.71
C ALA A 31 -1.47 0.76 -0.11
N ILE A 32 -1.51 1.95 -0.74
CA ILE A 32 -2.70 2.41 -1.47
C ILE A 32 -2.35 2.88 -2.87
N ILE A 33 -3.02 2.32 -3.88
CA ILE A 33 -3.03 2.81 -5.26
C ILE A 33 -4.20 3.78 -5.43
N MET A 34 -3.88 5.06 -5.52
CA MET A 34 -4.82 6.19 -5.58
C MET A 34 -5.37 6.40 -7.01
N ASP A 35 -6.26 5.53 -7.45
CA ASP A 35 -6.83 5.57 -8.80
C ASP A 35 -8.23 6.22 -8.82
N GLY A 36 -8.61 6.77 -9.99
CA GLY A 36 -9.96 7.30 -10.21
C GLY A 36 -10.07 8.81 -10.30
N ASN A 37 -9.00 9.59 -10.07
CA ASN A 37 -9.05 11.07 -10.14
C ASN A 37 -9.62 11.58 -11.46
N GLY A 38 -9.17 11.01 -12.59
CA GLY A 38 -9.67 11.41 -13.92
C GLY A 38 -11.13 11.01 -14.17
N ARG A 39 -11.57 9.85 -13.70
CA ARG A 39 -12.96 9.39 -13.81
C ARG A 39 -13.89 10.25 -12.95
N TRP A 40 -13.46 10.61 -11.75
CA TRP A 40 -14.17 11.51 -10.85
C TRP A 40 -14.42 12.89 -11.49
N ALA A 41 -13.39 13.48 -12.09
CA ALA A 41 -13.52 14.75 -12.79
C ALA A 41 -14.47 14.63 -14.01
N LYS A 42 -14.29 13.59 -14.84
CA LYS A 42 -15.13 13.33 -16.01
C LYS A 42 -16.62 13.17 -15.66
N SER A 43 -16.94 12.46 -14.59
CA SER A 43 -18.34 12.27 -14.14
C SER A 43 -19.00 13.57 -13.66
N ARG A 44 -18.21 14.62 -13.42
CA ARG A 44 -18.67 15.96 -12.98
C ARG A 44 -18.48 17.04 -14.06
N ASN A 45 -18.13 16.62 -15.29
CA ASN A 45 -17.81 17.53 -16.40
C ASN A 45 -16.69 18.53 -16.06
N LEU A 46 -15.71 18.12 -15.25
CA LEU A 46 -14.58 18.92 -14.82
C LEU A 46 -13.30 18.52 -15.56
N PRO A 47 -12.34 19.44 -15.73
CA PRO A 47 -11.00 19.10 -16.17
C PRO A 47 -10.36 18.06 -15.25
N ARG A 48 -9.56 17.14 -15.83
CA ARG A 48 -8.92 16.03 -15.08
C ARG A 48 -8.10 16.50 -13.86
N VAL A 49 -7.51 17.68 -13.96
CA VAL A 49 -6.75 18.33 -12.88
C VAL A 49 -7.59 18.57 -11.62
N GLU A 50 -8.88 18.86 -11.77
CA GLU A 50 -9.75 19.08 -10.60
C GLU A 50 -9.97 17.80 -9.80
N GLY A 51 -9.95 16.62 -10.45
CA GLY A 51 -9.95 15.35 -9.75
C GLY A 51 -8.69 15.16 -8.88
N HIS A 52 -7.52 15.52 -9.39
CA HIS A 52 -6.28 15.45 -8.59
C HIS A 52 -6.30 16.45 -7.43
N ARG A 53 -6.83 17.67 -7.65
CA ARG A 53 -6.98 18.67 -6.58
C ARG A 53 -7.95 18.19 -5.48
N ALA A 54 -9.08 17.61 -5.86
CA ALA A 54 -10.04 17.03 -4.93
C ALA A 54 -9.44 15.83 -4.15
N GLY A 55 -8.57 15.04 -4.80
CA GLY A 55 -7.89 13.91 -4.18
C GLY A 55 -6.94 14.28 -3.03
N VAL A 56 -6.50 15.53 -2.92
CA VAL A 56 -5.65 16.01 -1.82
C VAL A 56 -6.34 15.85 -0.45
N ALA A 57 -7.65 16.09 -0.39
CA ALA A 57 -8.41 15.92 0.85
C ALA A 57 -8.46 14.43 1.29
N ALA A 58 -8.57 13.52 0.32
CA ALA A 58 -8.51 12.08 0.58
C ALA A 58 -7.12 11.65 1.12
N VAL A 59 -6.03 12.22 0.58
CA VAL A 59 -4.68 11.96 1.13
C VAL A 59 -4.61 12.35 2.59
N ARG A 60 -5.03 13.57 2.95
CA ARG A 60 -5.00 14.06 4.33
C ARG A 60 -5.79 13.16 5.26
N ASP A 61 -7.08 12.88 4.96
CA ASP A 61 -7.93 12.05 5.80
C ASP A 61 -7.39 10.62 5.97
N THR A 62 -6.78 10.06 4.90
CA THR A 62 -6.15 8.74 4.96
C THR A 62 -4.90 8.74 5.85
N VAL A 63 -4.01 9.74 5.73
CA VAL A 63 -2.80 9.84 6.55
C VAL A 63 -3.16 10.03 8.02
N GLU A 64 -4.06 10.96 8.33
CA GLU A 64 -4.50 11.23 9.69
C GLU A 64 -5.19 10.02 10.33
N SER A 65 -6.11 9.37 9.61
CA SER A 65 -6.81 8.20 10.13
C SER A 65 -5.90 6.99 10.30
N SER A 66 -4.92 6.79 9.43
CA SER A 66 -3.91 5.74 9.57
C SER A 66 -3.03 5.94 10.81
N ALA A 67 -2.56 7.17 11.05
CA ALA A 67 -1.80 7.52 12.25
C ALA A 67 -2.65 7.37 13.52
N GLN A 68 -3.90 7.82 13.50
CA GLN A 68 -4.84 7.69 14.63
C GLN A 68 -5.17 6.23 14.96
N LEU A 69 -5.21 5.33 13.95
CA LEU A 69 -5.36 3.88 14.15
C LEU A 69 -4.12 3.24 14.76
N GLY A 70 -2.95 3.87 14.64
CA GLY A 70 -1.68 3.30 15.09
C GLY A 70 -1.06 2.32 14.09
N LEU A 71 -1.24 2.53 12.79
CA LEU A 71 -0.50 1.77 11.76
C LEU A 71 0.99 2.08 11.87
N ASP A 72 1.85 1.07 11.63
CA ASP A 72 3.30 1.27 11.59
C ASP A 72 3.72 2.03 10.33
N VAL A 73 3.14 1.65 9.18
CA VAL A 73 3.51 2.20 7.86
C VAL A 73 2.28 2.44 6.99
N LEU A 74 2.24 3.58 6.31
CA LEU A 74 1.34 3.88 5.20
C LEU A 74 2.16 4.23 3.96
N THR A 75 1.89 3.58 2.81
CA THR A 75 2.52 3.91 1.53
C THR A 75 1.49 4.32 0.49
N LEU A 76 1.60 5.54 -0.04
CA LEU A 76 0.71 6.07 -1.08
C LEU A 76 1.41 6.16 -2.44
N TYR A 77 0.78 5.61 -3.49
CA TYR A 77 1.27 5.68 -4.86
C TYR A 77 0.85 6.98 -5.54
N ALA A 78 1.67 8.03 -5.42
CA ALA A 78 1.31 9.36 -5.87
C ALA A 78 1.71 9.66 -7.33
N PHE A 79 2.89 9.20 -7.79
CA PHE A 79 3.35 9.43 -9.15
C PHE A 79 4.26 8.31 -9.66
N SER A 80 3.79 7.59 -10.69
CA SER A 80 4.56 6.51 -11.32
C SER A 80 5.44 7.02 -12.46
N VAL A 81 6.48 6.25 -12.81
CA VAL A 81 7.30 6.52 -14.00
C VAL A 81 6.46 6.57 -15.28
N GLU A 82 5.40 5.74 -15.38
CA GLU A 82 4.49 5.73 -16.52
C GLU A 82 3.69 7.02 -16.66
N ASN A 83 3.52 7.78 -15.57
CA ASN A 83 2.78 9.05 -15.58
C ASN A 83 3.49 10.16 -16.37
N TRP A 84 4.80 10.05 -16.63
CA TRP A 84 5.51 10.97 -17.52
C TRP A 84 4.99 10.99 -18.95
N LYS A 85 4.28 9.92 -19.38
CA LYS A 85 3.64 9.84 -20.70
C LYS A 85 2.37 10.68 -20.82
N ARG A 86 1.89 11.26 -19.72
CA ARG A 86 0.72 12.14 -19.70
C ARG A 86 1.03 13.50 -20.36
N PRO A 87 0.01 14.26 -20.76
CA PRO A 87 0.20 15.61 -21.29
C PRO A 87 1.05 16.48 -20.34
N ARG A 88 1.98 17.24 -20.89
CA ARG A 88 2.93 18.04 -20.10
C ARG A 88 2.26 18.96 -19.08
N PHE A 89 1.12 19.57 -19.46
CA PHE A 89 0.34 20.42 -18.55
C PHE A 89 -0.20 19.65 -17.34
N GLU A 90 -0.67 18.40 -17.55
CA GLU A 90 -1.15 17.55 -16.45
C GLU A 90 0.00 17.22 -15.50
N VAL A 91 1.15 16.79 -16.04
CA VAL A 91 2.35 16.49 -15.23
C VAL A 91 2.81 17.73 -14.44
N TRP A 92 2.89 18.88 -15.09
CA TRP A 92 3.26 20.12 -14.42
C TRP A 92 2.30 20.47 -13.26
N THR A 93 1.00 20.31 -13.49
CA THR A 93 0.00 20.58 -12.44
C THR A 93 0.12 19.59 -11.29
N LEU A 94 0.35 18.29 -11.57
CA LEU A 94 0.58 17.28 -10.52
C LEU A 94 1.80 17.62 -9.67
N MET A 95 2.90 18.05 -10.29
CA MET A 95 4.11 18.44 -9.56
C MET A 95 3.87 19.68 -8.66
N ASN A 96 3.09 20.66 -9.13
CA ASN A 96 2.73 21.82 -8.29
C ASN A 96 1.81 21.42 -7.14
N LEU A 97 0.81 20.56 -7.37
CA LEU A 97 -0.05 20.06 -6.30
C LEU A 97 0.74 19.27 -5.25
N LEU A 98 1.67 18.42 -5.69
CA LEU A 98 2.58 17.70 -4.80
C LEU A 98 3.42 18.64 -3.95
N LYS A 99 4.07 19.62 -4.59
CA LYS A 99 4.89 20.63 -3.93
C LYS A 99 4.09 21.38 -2.87
N GLU A 100 2.88 21.85 -3.22
CA GLU A 100 2.01 22.58 -2.30
C GLU A 100 1.56 21.69 -1.13
N TYR A 101 1.20 20.43 -1.41
CA TYR A 101 0.78 19.48 -0.39
C TYR A 101 1.91 19.22 0.62
N VAL A 102 3.09 18.81 0.14
CA VAL A 102 4.24 18.50 1.01
C VAL A 102 4.61 19.70 1.89
N ARG A 103 4.59 20.92 1.32
CA ARG A 103 4.86 22.14 2.09
C ARG A 103 3.80 22.43 3.14
N LYS A 104 2.50 22.32 2.78
CA LYS A 104 1.38 22.66 3.68
C LYS A 104 1.20 21.63 4.80
N GLU A 105 1.43 20.36 4.52
CA GLU A 105 1.24 19.28 5.51
C GLU A 105 2.46 19.08 6.42
N ARG A 106 3.60 19.68 6.14
CA ARG A 106 4.84 19.47 6.91
C ARG A 106 4.65 19.63 8.41
N GLN A 107 4.01 20.71 8.84
CA GLN A 107 3.77 20.94 10.27
C GLN A 107 2.78 19.93 10.85
N ASN A 108 1.72 19.59 10.12
CA ASN A 108 0.75 18.59 10.53
C ASN A 108 1.40 17.19 10.71
N LEU A 109 2.36 16.84 9.86
CA LEU A 109 3.12 15.59 10.00
C LEU A 109 3.97 15.60 11.29
N VAL A 110 4.64 16.70 11.59
CA VAL A 110 5.43 16.85 12.83
C VAL A 110 4.53 16.80 14.06
N ASP A 111 3.41 17.53 14.07
CA ASP A 111 2.49 17.62 15.19
C ASP A 111 1.82 16.26 15.52
N ASN A 112 1.67 15.38 14.52
CA ASN A 112 1.12 14.04 14.67
C ASN A 112 2.20 12.94 14.78
N ASP A 113 3.46 13.32 15.01
CA ASP A 113 4.61 12.38 15.12
C ASP A 113 4.74 11.43 13.92
N ILE A 114 4.41 11.90 12.71
CA ILE A 114 4.47 11.12 11.47
C ILE A 114 5.82 11.32 10.81
N ARG A 115 6.56 10.23 10.60
CA ARG A 115 7.84 10.24 9.89
C ARG A 115 7.62 10.14 8.38
N PHE A 116 7.93 11.19 7.67
CA PHE A 116 7.80 11.26 6.21
C PHE A 116 8.98 10.58 5.50
N HIS A 117 8.68 9.80 4.46
CA HIS A 117 9.64 9.19 3.56
C HIS A 117 9.20 9.39 2.10
N ALA A 118 10.14 9.63 1.21
CA ALA A 118 9.91 9.63 -0.24
C ALA A 118 10.63 8.43 -0.85
N ILE A 119 9.88 7.58 -1.57
CA ILE A 119 10.41 6.39 -2.25
C ILE A 119 10.30 6.53 -3.77
N GLY A 120 11.24 5.91 -4.50
CA GLY A 120 11.38 6.06 -5.95
C GLY A 120 12.51 7.03 -6.31
N ARG A 121 12.57 7.42 -7.58
CA ARG A 121 13.59 8.33 -8.11
C ARG A 121 13.16 9.80 -7.98
N TRP A 122 12.70 10.19 -6.79
CA TRP A 122 12.18 11.54 -6.52
C TRP A 122 13.22 12.64 -6.68
N GLN A 123 14.53 12.33 -6.55
CA GLN A 123 15.63 13.28 -6.78
C GLN A 123 15.71 13.74 -8.25
N GLU A 124 15.10 13.01 -9.19
CA GLU A 124 15.03 13.37 -10.61
C GLU A 124 13.87 14.32 -10.93
N LEU A 125 13.04 14.68 -9.93
CA LEU A 125 11.94 15.65 -10.09
C LEU A 125 12.46 17.08 -10.22
N ASP A 126 11.55 18.01 -10.52
CA ASP A 126 11.90 19.45 -10.55
C ASP A 126 12.58 19.88 -9.25
N PRO A 127 13.69 20.64 -9.30
CA PRO A 127 14.42 21.06 -8.11
C PRO A 127 13.58 21.79 -7.06
N SER A 128 12.49 22.46 -7.47
CA SER A 128 11.59 23.10 -6.52
C SER A 128 10.72 22.13 -5.74
N VAL A 129 10.41 20.96 -6.32
CA VAL A 129 9.70 19.86 -5.65
C VAL A 129 10.66 19.12 -4.72
N VAL A 130 11.87 18.81 -5.21
CA VAL A 130 12.93 18.14 -4.43
C VAL A 130 13.22 18.92 -3.14
N ARG A 131 13.39 20.25 -3.20
CA ARG A 131 13.60 21.07 -2.01
C ARG A 131 12.51 20.94 -0.95
N GLU A 132 11.23 20.88 -1.36
CA GLU A 132 10.14 20.73 -0.38
C GLU A 132 10.11 19.32 0.24
N ILE A 133 10.45 18.29 -0.55
CA ILE A 133 10.60 16.92 -0.06
C ILE A 133 11.74 16.86 0.97
N GLU A 134 12.93 17.36 0.64
CA GLU A 134 14.09 17.39 1.54
C GLU A 134 13.80 18.14 2.84
N ALA A 135 13.17 19.31 2.75
CA ALA A 135 12.77 20.08 3.91
C ALA A 135 11.76 19.34 4.81
N THR A 136 10.88 18.48 4.22
CA THR A 136 9.92 17.69 4.99
C THR A 136 10.55 16.45 5.60
N LEU A 137 11.46 15.78 4.87
CA LEU A 137 12.29 14.70 5.41
C LEU A 137 13.07 15.16 6.65
N GLU A 138 13.71 16.35 6.57
CA GLU A 138 14.47 16.92 7.67
C GLU A 138 13.56 17.31 8.84
N ALA A 139 12.44 17.96 8.59
CA ALA A 139 11.51 18.38 9.64
C ALA A 139 10.93 17.18 10.45
N THR A 140 10.70 16.05 9.78
CA THR A 140 10.11 14.86 10.39
C THR A 140 11.11 13.79 10.82
N ARG A 141 12.42 14.05 10.70
CA ARG A 141 13.49 13.05 10.94
C ARG A 141 13.47 12.44 12.34
N ASN A 142 12.98 13.20 13.33
CA ASN A 142 12.92 12.79 14.73
C ASN A 142 11.56 12.22 15.13
N CYS A 143 10.56 12.24 14.23
CA CYS A 143 9.26 11.62 14.46
C CYS A 143 9.42 10.10 14.55
N ARG A 144 8.68 9.47 15.47
CA ARG A 144 8.80 8.04 15.82
C ARG A 144 7.46 7.28 15.71
N GLY A 145 6.40 7.97 15.37
CA GLY A 145 5.09 7.37 15.13
C GLY A 145 5.02 6.67 13.77
N MET A 146 3.90 6.80 13.07
CA MET A 146 3.70 6.16 11.78
C MET A 146 4.73 6.62 10.73
N SER A 147 5.33 5.68 9.99
CA SER A 147 6.08 5.97 8.77
C SER A 147 5.13 6.22 7.59
N PHE A 148 5.19 7.41 7.01
CA PHE A 148 4.41 7.77 5.82
C PHE A 148 5.30 7.81 4.59
N ASN A 149 5.17 6.84 3.71
CA ASN A 149 5.88 6.77 2.44
C ASN A 149 5.03 7.37 1.31
N ILE A 150 5.62 8.29 0.54
CA ILE A 150 5.05 8.74 -0.72
C ILE A 150 5.89 8.24 -1.89
N ALA A 151 5.28 7.44 -2.78
CA ALA A 151 5.96 6.90 -3.95
C ALA A 151 5.89 7.91 -5.11
N LEU A 152 7.07 8.42 -5.49
CA LEU A 152 7.25 9.49 -6.46
C LEU A 152 8.26 9.11 -7.53
N ASN A 153 7.90 9.32 -8.81
CA ASN A 153 8.71 8.83 -9.93
C ASN A 153 9.11 7.36 -9.70
N TYR A 154 8.13 6.59 -9.21
CA TYR A 154 8.31 5.24 -8.71
C TYR A 154 7.90 4.19 -9.75
N SER A 155 8.61 3.09 -9.76
CA SER A 155 8.31 1.88 -10.52
C SER A 155 8.95 0.70 -9.80
N GLY A 156 8.21 -0.35 -9.49
CA GLY A 156 8.74 -1.54 -8.81
C GLY A 156 9.84 -2.23 -9.62
N ARG A 157 9.72 -2.26 -10.96
CA ARG A 157 10.81 -2.78 -11.82
C ARG A 157 12.06 -1.91 -11.74
N CYS A 158 11.92 -0.58 -11.72
CA CYS A 158 13.06 0.31 -11.55
C CYS A 158 13.70 0.15 -10.16
N GLU A 159 12.91 0.02 -9.11
CA GLU A 159 13.38 -0.21 -7.75
C GLU A 159 14.27 -1.45 -7.65
N ILE A 160 13.82 -2.59 -8.20
CA ILE A 160 14.59 -3.84 -8.22
C ILE A 160 15.90 -3.64 -8.98
N VAL A 161 15.87 -3.01 -10.17
CA VAL A 161 17.09 -2.73 -10.95
C VAL A 161 18.04 -1.79 -10.20
N ASP A 162 17.52 -0.78 -9.51
CA ASP A 162 18.33 0.17 -8.73
C ASP A 162 18.92 -0.50 -7.47
N ALA A 163 18.20 -1.43 -6.84
CA ALA A 163 18.73 -2.28 -5.77
C ALA A 163 19.88 -3.14 -6.27
N CYS A 164 19.72 -3.84 -7.41
CA CYS A 164 20.80 -4.63 -8.03
C CYS A 164 22.03 -3.78 -8.36
N ARG A 165 21.84 -2.57 -8.91
CA ARG A 165 22.97 -1.65 -9.20
C ARG A 165 23.73 -1.26 -7.94
N ARG A 166 23.02 -0.99 -6.83
CA ARG A 166 23.66 -0.66 -5.55
C ARG A 166 24.41 -1.85 -4.96
N ILE A 167 23.85 -3.06 -5.04
CA ILE A 167 24.55 -4.30 -4.64
C ILE A 167 25.84 -4.47 -5.44
N VAL A 168 25.80 -4.32 -6.76
CA VAL A 168 27.00 -4.44 -7.63
C VAL A 168 28.03 -3.36 -7.28
N ALA A 169 27.61 -2.13 -7.02
CA ALA A 169 28.51 -1.04 -6.64
C ALA A 169 29.20 -1.32 -5.29
N ASP A 170 28.46 -1.80 -4.30
CA ASP A 170 29.02 -2.18 -2.99
C ASP A 170 29.95 -3.40 -3.11
N TRP A 171 29.59 -4.38 -3.93
CA TRP A 171 30.46 -5.52 -4.24
C TRP A 171 31.81 -5.05 -4.85
N ALA A 172 31.75 -4.17 -5.83
CA ALA A 172 32.96 -3.59 -6.46
C ALA A 172 33.79 -2.76 -5.46
N ALA A 173 33.16 -2.21 -4.43
CA ALA A 173 33.84 -1.50 -3.33
C ALA A 173 34.37 -2.43 -2.21
N GLY A 174 34.33 -3.76 -2.41
CA GLY A 174 34.84 -4.75 -1.45
C GLY A 174 33.88 -5.13 -0.32
N LYS A 175 32.62 -4.68 -0.37
CA LYS A 175 31.57 -5.07 0.58
C LYS A 175 30.85 -6.32 0.08
N HIS A 176 31.49 -7.47 0.21
CA HIS A 176 30.94 -8.74 -0.26
C HIS A 176 29.88 -9.27 0.72
N ALA A 177 28.70 -9.56 0.21
CA ALA A 177 27.63 -10.26 0.93
C ALA A 177 27.02 -11.29 -0.03
N ASP A 178 26.49 -12.38 0.52
CA ASP A 178 25.66 -13.30 -0.26
C ASP A 178 24.43 -12.58 -0.78
N ILE A 179 24.01 -12.90 -2.00
CA ILE A 179 22.83 -12.31 -2.62
C ILE A 179 21.67 -13.24 -2.36
N ASP A 180 20.89 -12.90 -1.34
CA ASP A 180 19.64 -13.56 -0.94
C ASP A 180 18.49 -12.54 -0.85
N GLU A 181 17.31 -12.99 -0.48
CA GLU A 181 16.12 -12.14 -0.34
C GLU A 181 16.33 -11.03 0.71
N GLU A 182 17.00 -11.35 1.83
CA GLU A 182 17.27 -10.39 2.90
C GLU A 182 18.25 -9.31 2.42
N THR A 183 19.28 -9.70 1.69
CA THR A 183 20.22 -8.76 1.07
C THR A 183 19.48 -7.84 0.11
N LEU A 184 18.64 -8.37 -0.79
CA LEU A 184 17.86 -7.53 -1.70
C LEU A 184 16.95 -6.57 -0.94
N ASN A 185 16.25 -7.02 0.12
CA ASN A 185 15.39 -6.18 0.97
C ASN A 185 16.14 -4.98 1.56
N ARG A 186 17.42 -5.15 1.96
CA ARG A 186 18.25 -4.05 2.48
C ARG A 186 18.54 -2.96 1.45
N TYR A 187 18.44 -3.28 0.16
CA TYR A 187 18.69 -2.33 -0.93
C TYR A 187 17.40 -1.78 -1.58
N LEU A 188 16.21 -2.25 -1.21
CA LEU A 188 14.95 -1.67 -1.67
C LEU A 188 14.71 -0.29 -1.03
N TYR A 189 13.85 0.52 -1.64
CA TYR A 189 13.50 1.86 -1.13
C TYR A 189 12.76 1.80 0.21
N THR A 190 12.13 0.69 0.54
CA THR A 190 11.42 0.42 1.79
C THR A 190 12.25 -0.32 2.83
N SER A 191 13.57 -0.36 2.65
CA SER A 191 14.50 -1.04 3.58
C SER A 191 14.24 -0.65 5.04
N GLY A 192 14.20 -1.65 5.92
CA GLY A 192 13.96 -1.45 7.36
C GLY A 192 12.49 -1.29 7.74
N GLN A 193 11.56 -1.33 6.79
CA GLN A 193 10.13 -1.31 7.03
C GLN A 193 9.52 -2.70 6.75
N PRO A 194 8.41 -3.07 7.40
CA PRO A 194 7.69 -4.29 7.06
C PRO A 194 7.09 -4.20 5.65
N ASP A 195 6.96 -5.35 4.98
CA ASP A 195 6.20 -5.46 3.74
C ASP A 195 4.71 -5.11 3.98
N PRO A 196 3.98 -4.64 2.95
CA PRO A 196 2.56 -4.38 3.07
C PRO A 196 1.76 -5.62 3.44
N ASP A 197 0.95 -5.52 4.48
CA ASP A 197 -0.05 -6.55 4.83
C ASP A 197 -1.31 -6.40 3.98
N LEU A 198 -1.66 -5.16 3.62
CA LEU A 198 -2.85 -4.80 2.88
C LEU A 198 -2.53 -3.81 1.76
N LEU A 199 -2.88 -4.17 0.52
CA LEU A 199 -2.88 -3.29 -0.63
C LEU A 199 -4.32 -2.89 -0.96
N VAL A 200 -4.60 -1.60 -0.84
CA VAL A 200 -5.88 -1.00 -1.22
C VAL A 200 -5.77 -0.43 -2.63
N ARG A 201 -6.74 -0.73 -3.50
CA ARG A 201 -6.86 -0.05 -4.79
C ARG A 201 -8.25 0.52 -4.98
N THR A 202 -8.31 1.83 -5.27
CA THR A 202 -9.55 2.54 -5.57
C THR A 202 -9.95 2.39 -7.04
N SER A 203 -11.23 2.63 -7.35
CA SER A 203 -11.82 2.70 -8.70
C SER A 203 -11.99 1.36 -9.44
N GLY A 204 -12.03 0.21 -8.73
CA GLY A 204 -12.48 -1.06 -9.28
C GLY A 204 -11.47 -1.85 -10.13
N GLU A 205 -10.23 -1.40 -10.23
CA GLU A 205 -9.21 -2.05 -11.07
C GLU A 205 -8.43 -3.13 -10.31
N LEU A 206 -8.23 -4.31 -10.90
CA LEU A 206 -7.60 -5.47 -10.23
C LEU A 206 -6.08 -5.63 -10.50
N ARG A 207 -5.42 -4.65 -11.11
CA ARG A 207 -3.98 -4.71 -11.39
C ARG A 207 -3.16 -3.94 -10.36
N VAL A 208 -1.91 -4.33 -10.11
CA VAL A 208 -0.99 -3.67 -9.16
C VAL A 208 -0.18 -2.53 -9.79
N SER A 209 -0.25 -2.35 -11.11
CA SER A 209 0.35 -1.23 -11.86
C SER A 209 1.81 -0.96 -11.51
N ASN A 210 2.63 -2.00 -11.42
CA ASN A 210 4.07 -1.89 -11.15
C ASN A 210 4.41 -1.24 -9.79
N PHE A 211 3.49 -1.38 -8.81
CA PHE A 211 3.65 -0.83 -7.47
C PHE A 211 4.13 -1.90 -6.50
N LEU A 212 5.21 -1.62 -5.77
CA LEU A 212 5.80 -2.45 -4.71
C LEU A 212 5.94 -3.94 -5.07
N LEU A 213 6.37 -4.27 -6.32
CA LEU A 213 6.29 -5.62 -6.89
C LEU A 213 6.96 -6.69 -6.04
N TRP A 214 8.07 -6.37 -5.39
CA TRP A 214 8.77 -7.29 -4.50
C TRP A 214 8.02 -7.44 -3.18
N GLN A 215 7.65 -6.33 -2.58
CA GLN A 215 7.09 -6.26 -1.24
C GLN A 215 5.67 -6.81 -1.12
N ILE A 216 4.89 -6.81 -2.23
CA ILE A 216 3.49 -7.26 -2.22
C ILE A 216 3.30 -8.76 -2.49
N ALA A 217 4.38 -9.56 -2.47
CA ALA A 217 4.32 -10.98 -2.81
C ALA A 217 3.29 -11.77 -1.99
N TYR A 218 3.07 -11.41 -0.73
CA TYR A 218 2.13 -12.05 0.19
C TYR A 218 1.06 -11.09 0.75
N THR A 219 0.86 -9.96 0.08
CA THR A 219 -0.05 -8.91 0.50
C THR A 219 -1.50 -9.25 0.18
N GLU A 220 -2.42 -9.06 1.12
CA GLU A 220 -3.85 -9.11 0.86
C GLU A 220 -4.30 -7.90 0.03
N ILE A 221 -5.09 -8.15 -1.03
CA ILE A 221 -5.55 -7.06 -1.91
C ILE A 221 -7.03 -6.78 -1.66
N TRP A 222 -7.35 -5.52 -1.40
CA TRP A 222 -8.72 -5.04 -1.31
C TRP A 222 -8.99 -3.97 -2.38
N VAL A 223 -10.06 -4.16 -3.17
CA VAL A 223 -10.43 -3.26 -4.27
C VAL A 223 -11.79 -2.66 -3.99
N THR A 224 -11.91 -1.33 -4.09
CA THR A 224 -13.18 -0.61 -3.96
C THR A 224 -13.56 0.10 -5.25
N GLN A 225 -14.86 0.24 -5.49
CA GLN A 225 -15.40 1.05 -6.58
C GLN A 225 -15.29 2.55 -6.30
N THR A 226 -15.09 2.95 -5.05
CA THR A 226 -14.89 4.35 -4.66
C THR A 226 -13.73 4.95 -5.44
N LEU A 227 -13.96 6.11 -6.06
CA LEU A 227 -12.92 6.87 -6.75
C LEU A 227 -12.06 7.62 -5.72
N TRP A 228 -10.74 7.75 -5.94
CA TRP A 228 -9.84 8.32 -4.95
C TRP A 228 -10.31 9.66 -4.35
N PRO A 229 -10.82 10.67 -5.09
CA PRO A 229 -11.28 11.91 -4.50
C PRO A 229 -12.42 11.77 -3.49
N ASP A 230 -13.19 10.69 -3.57
CA ASP A 230 -14.29 10.39 -2.64
C ASP A 230 -13.91 9.38 -1.55
N PHE A 231 -12.69 8.80 -1.60
CA PHE A 231 -12.17 7.89 -0.59
C PHE A 231 -11.97 8.61 0.75
N ARG A 232 -12.41 8.00 1.85
CA ARG A 232 -12.33 8.55 3.20
C ARG A 232 -11.91 7.48 4.19
N ARG A 233 -11.72 7.88 5.45
CA ARG A 233 -11.43 6.99 6.58
C ARG A 233 -12.37 5.81 6.68
N ARG A 234 -13.64 6.00 6.35
CA ARG A 234 -14.63 4.92 6.30
C ARG A 234 -14.19 3.79 5.36
N ASP A 235 -13.78 4.12 4.13
CA ASP A 235 -13.32 3.12 3.16
C ASP A 235 -12.05 2.42 3.64
N LEU A 236 -11.13 3.14 4.29
CA LEU A 236 -9.95 2.56 4.92
C LEU A 236 -10.32 1.57 6.02
N PHE A 237 -11.28 1.93 6.89
CA PHE A 237 -11.74 1.07 7.97
C PHE A 237 -12.45 -0.17 7.43
N GLU A 238 -13.27 -0.05 6.37
CA GLU A 238 -13.89 -1.18 5.67
C GLU A 238 -12.82 -2.12 5.07
N ALA A 239 -11.75 -1.57 4.48
CA ALA A 239 -10.65 -2.35 3.94
C ALA A 239 -9.92 -3.14 5.05
N ILE A 240 -9.64 -2.51 6.19
CA ILE A 240 -9.00 -3.15 7.34
C ILE A 240 -9.92 -4.22 7.95
N LEU A 241 -11.21 -3.95 8.09
CA LEU A 241 -12.17 -4.94 8.59
C LEU A 241 -12.25 -6.16 7.65
N ALA A 242 -12.24 -5.94 6.33
CA ALA A 242 -12.20 -7.02 5.35
C ALA A 242 -10.90 -7.83 5.45
N TYR A 243 -9.76 -7.17 5.65
CA TYR A 243 -8.48 -7.83 5.90
C TYR A 243 -8.53 -8.74 7.13
N GLN A 244 -9.10 -8.26 8.25
CA GLN A 244 -9.22 -9.02 9.49
C GLN A 244 -10.13 -10.27 9.35
N GLY A 245 -11.09 -10.22 8.44
CA GLY A 245 -11.98 -11.35 8.14
C GLY A 245 -11.31 -12.47 7.32
N ARG A 246 -10.10 -12.25 6.78
CA ARG A 246 -9.37 -13.23 5.96
C ARG A 246 -8.41 -14.07 6.81
N GLU A 247 -8.32 -15.37 6.50
CA GLU A 247 -7.30 -16.26 7.06
C GLU A 247 -6.04 -16.18 6.18
N ARG A 248 -4.92 -15.73 6.73
CA ARG A 248 -3.61 -15.76 6.05
C ARG A 248 -3.03 -17.17 6.12
N ARG A 249 -2.86 -17.84 4.99
CA ARG A 249 -2.43 -19.25 4.93
C ARG A 249 -0.95 -19.46 4.63
N TYR A 250 -0.21 -18.49 4.15
CA TYR A 250 1.23 -18.57 3.82
C TYR A 250 1.67 -19.94 3.26
N GLY A 251 0.83 -20.59 2.43
CA GLY A 251 1.08 -21.92 1.89
C GLY A 251 0.81 -23.10 2.84
N ALA A 252 0.33 -22.88 4.07
CA ALA A 252 0.03 -23.98 5.01
C ALA A 252 -1.34 -24.61 4.71
N VAL A 253 -1.37 -25.95 4.65
CA VAL A 253 -2.60 -26.76 4.54
C VAL A 253 -3.23 -26.90 5.93
N ARG A 254 -4.56 -26.81 6.05
CA ARG A 254 -5.25 -27.04 7.34
C ARG A 254 -4.95 -28.49 7.82
N PRO A 255 -4.54 -28.70 9.08
CA PRO A 255 -4.63 -30.03 9.67
C PRO A 255 -6.12 -30.43 9.71
N GLY A 256 -6.53 -31.42 8.91
CA GLY A 256 -7.91 -31.91 8.84
C GLY A 256 -8.57 -31.85 7.46
N ALA A 257 -7.90 -31.31 6.41
CA ALA A 257 -8.40 -31.41 5.03
C ALA A 257 -8.09 -32.76 4.35
N GLU A 258 -7.31 -33.61 5.00
CA GLU A 258 -6.94 -34.95 4.48
C GLU A 258 -8.08 -36.00 4.49
N THR A 259 -9.19 -35.72 5.22
CA THR A 259 -10.26 -36.73 5.37
C THR A 259 -11.23 -36.82 4.19
N ALA A 260 -11.22 -35.91 3.24
CA ALA A 260 -12.12 -35.96 2.08
C ALA A 260 -11.50 -36.70 0.88
N GLU A 261 -10.20 -36.58 0.64
CA GLU A 261 -9.51 -37.28 -0.44
C GLU A 261 -9.22 -38.76 -0.09
N GLU A 262 -8.94 -39.09 1.17
CA GLU A 262 -8.80 -40.48 1.61
C GLU A 262 -10.12 -41.25 1.58
N ALA A 263 -11.26 -40.57 1.75
CA ALA A 263 -12.57 -41.20 1.61
C ALA A 263 -12.93 -41.55 0.16
N GLU A 264 -12.49 -40.75 -0.82
CA GLU A 264 -12.70 -41.08 -2.25
C GLU A 264 -11.72 -42.11 -2.76
N ALA A 265 -10.48 -42.16 -2.30
CA ALA A 265 -9.52 -43.21 -2.65
C ALA A 265 -9.91 -44.57 -2.11
N GLY A 266 -10.58 -44.66 -0.95
CA GLY A 266 -11.10 -45.90 -0.35
C GLY A 266 -12.25 -46.52 -1.13
N ILE A 267 -13.03 -45.76 -1.89
CA ILE A 267 -14.17 -46.24 -2.68
C ILE A 267 -13.71 -46.93 -3.99
N PHE A 268 -12.56 -46.52 -4.55
CA PHE A 268 -12.02 -47.14 -5.78
C PHE A 268 -11.23 -48.44 -5.56
N SER A 269 -10.79 -48.74 -4.32
CA SER A 269 -10.02 -49.97 -4.05
C SER A 269 -10.89 -51.21 -3.70
N SER A 270 -12.17 -51.05 -3.42
CA SER A 270 -13.07 -52.19 -3.03
C SER A 270 -13.87 -52.81 -4.19
N GLY A 271 -13.68 -52.30 -5.43
CA GLY A 271 -14.47 -52.74 -6.62
C GLY A 271 -13.85 -53.86 -7.48
N PHE A 272 -12.65 -54.36 -7.19
CA PHE A 272 -11.96 -55.33 -8.08
C PHE A 272 -11.55 -56.65 -7.39
N ALA A 273 -12.43 -57.24 -6.63
CA ALA A 273 -12.18 -58.58 -6.10
C ALA A 273 -13.49 -59.38 -6.00
N SER A 274 -14.03 -59.88 -7.12
CA SER A 274 -14.80 -61.13 -7.18
C SER A 274 -15.21 -61.41 -8.62
N GLY A 275 -14.59 -62.41 -9.24
CA GLY A 275 -14.94 -62.87 -10.57
C GLY A 275 -14.03 -64.03 -11.08
N ARG A 276 -13.85 -65.09 -10.30
CA ARG A 276 -13.47 -66.37 -10.88
C ARG A 276 -14.58 -67.41 -10.53
N GLY A 277 -15.41 -67.65 -11.49
CA GLY A 277 -16.30 -68.86 -11.51
C GLY A 277 -15.70 -69.98 -12.35
N PRO A 278 -16.03 -71.21 -12.10
CA PRO A 278 -15.34 -72.36 -12.65
C PRO A 278 -15.93 -72.83 -13.98
N GLY A 279 -15.08 -73.42 -14.84
CA GLY A 279 -15.46 -74.01 -16.08
C GLY A 279 -14.24 -74.58 -16.78
#